data_5a6337e823134573f83e96db0f4d62d4
#
_entry.id   5a6337e823134573f83e96db0f4d62d4
#
_cell.length_a   1.000
_cell.length_b   1.000
_cell.length_c   1.000
_cell.angle_alpha   90.00
_cell.angle_beta   90.00
_cell.angle_gamma   90.00
#
_symmetry.space_group_name_H-M   'P 1'
#
loop_
_entity.id
_entity.type
_entity.pdbx_description
1 polymer ?
#
loop_
_entity_poly.entity_id
_entity_poly.type
_entity_poly.pdbx_seq_one_letter_code
_entity_poly.pdbx_strand_id
1 'polypeptide(L)'
;AAGITRDDLAVRIDKATGKARIYPLEQFKLVVDVNLIAPVYWALEMIGRIAEDRAARGLKRWHPDEGMQGAVVFIGSVSSQGNRGQISYASTKAGLEGAAATIMKEAMFHGVRCSVIHPGFTDTPMVRAMGMDYVAKNILPYTQLGRLIRPEEIAEAICFMLANSAVSGELWVDAGWHAPA
;
A
#
# COMPACT_ATOMS: atom_id res chain seq x y z
N ALA A 1 -7.83 -3.12 6.40
CA ALA A 1 -6.41 -2.81 6.26
C ALA A 1 -5.98 -1.92 7.42
N ALA A 2 -4.79 -2.17 7.99
CA ALA A 2 -4.18 -1.35 9.02
C ALA A 2 -3.02 -0.55 8.40
N GLY A 3 -2.77 0.63 8.92
CA GLY A 3 -1.64 1.45 8.51
C GLY A 3 -1.50 2.66 9.43
N ILE A 4 -0.27 3.08 9.62
CA ILE A 4 0.07 4.25 10.44
C ILE A 4 0.98 5.19 9.67
N THR A 5 0.98 6.44 10.06
CA THR A 5 1.94 7.43 9.61
C THR A 5 2.59 8.12 10.82
N ARG A 6 3.81 8.60 10.64
CA ARG A 6 4.56 9.39 11.62
C ARG A 6 5.31 10.46 10.83
N ASP A 7 4.56 11.49 10.45
CA ASP A 7 5.04 12.49 9.49
C ASP A 7 5.96 13.49 10.17
N ASP A 8 7.19 13.61 9.67
CA ASP A 8 8.16 14.67 9.99
C ASP A 8 9.20 14.73 8.87
N LEU A 9 9.89 15.88 8.74
CA LEU A 9 10.97 16.02 7.77
C LEU A 9 12.12 15.06 8.09
N ALA A 10 12.73 14.51 7.04
CA ALA A 10 13.88 13.62 7.16
C ALA A 10 15.02 14.25 7.94
N VAL A 11 15.27 15.55 7.70
CA VAL A 11 16.24 16.35 8.45
C VAL A 11 15.64 17.74 8.70
N ARG A 12 15.83 18.24 9.91
CA ARG A 12 15.38 19.56 10.32
C ARG A 12 16.50 20.25 11.11
N ILE A 13 16.73 21.53 10.89
CA ILE A 13 17.66 22.30 11.73
C ILE A 13 16.89 22.85 12.93
N ASP A 14 17.38 22.53 14.12
CA ASP A 14 16.93 23.16 15.35
C ASP A 14 17.38 24.62 15.38
N LYS A 15 16.42 25.54 15.41
CA LYS A 15 16.70 26.98 15.32
C LYS A 15 17.45 27.54 16.53
N ALA A 16 17.29 26.91 17.70
CA ALA A 16 17.95 27.38 18.93
C ALA A 16 19.40 26.93 19.02
N THR A 17 19.72 25.74 18.53
CA THR A 17 21.04 25.14 18.66
C THR A 17 21.84 25.10 17.37
N GLY A 18 21.22 25.34 16.22
CA GLY A 18 21.83 25.20 14.89
C GLY A 18 22.18 23.74 14.51
N LYS A 19 21.79 22.77 15.32
CA LYS A 19 22.09 21.35 15.07
C LYS A 19 21.02 20.68 14.21
N ALA A 20 21.44 19.72 13.41
CA ALA A 20 20.51 18.87 12.66
C ALA A 20 19.80 17.88 13.59
N ARG A 21 18.46 17.81 13.45
CA ARG A 21 17.63 16.75 13.98
C ARG A 21 17.23 15.83 12.85
N ILE A 22 17.62 14.57 12.94
CA ILE A 22 17.29 13.52 11.97
C ILE A 22 15.97 12.86 12.37
N TYR A 23 15.20 12.38 11.40
CA TYR A 23 13.98 11.61 11.63
C TYR A 23 14.24 10.44 12.60
N PRO A 24 13.44 10.26 13.67
CA PRO A 24 13.71 9.28 14.70
C PRO A 24 13.66 7.83 14.19
N LEU A 25 14.73 7.07 14.42
CA LEU A 25 14.84 5.68 13.97
C LEU A 25 13.71 4.78 14.51
N GLU A 26 13.30 4.96 15.75
CA GLU A 26 12.25 4.15 16.37
C GLU A 26 10.86 4.41 15.72
N GLN A 27 10.60 5.63 15.28
CA GLN A 27 9.39 5.93 14.51
C GLN A 27 9.46 5.29 13.12
N PHE A 28 10.63 5.31 12.48
CA PHE A 28 10.84 4.65 11.19
C PHE A 28 10.57 3.14 11.30
N LYS A 29 11.19 2.47 12.27
CA LYS A 29 11.00 1.04 12.53
C LYS A 29 9.52 0.70 12.78
N LEU A 30 8.84 1.45 13.65
CA LEU A 30 7.43 1.23 13.94
C LEU A 30 6.56 1.29 12.68
N VAL A 31 6.80 2.26 11.79
CA VAL A 31 6.05 2.36 10.53
C VAL A 31 6.38 1.20 9.58
N VAL A 32 7.64 0.76 9.54
CA VAL A 32 8.07 -0.41 8.76
C VAL A 32 7.40 -1.69 9.26
N ASP A 33 7.40 -1.91 10.56
CA ASP A 33 6.79 -3.09 11.17
C ASP A 33 5.31 -3.20 10.83
N VAL A 34 4.55 -2.11 10.98
CA VAL A 34 3.10 -2.11 10.78
C VAL A 34 2.72 -2.10 9.30
N ASN A 35 3.39 -1.27 8.48
CA ASN A 35 2.93 -1.01 7.11
C ASN A 35 3.57 -1.93 6.06
N LEU A 36 4.71 -2.54 6.36
CA LEU A 36 5.43 -3.39 5.41
C LEU A 36 5.58 -4.83 5.93
N ILE A 37 6.22 -5.02 7.09
CA ILE A 37 6.51 -6.37 7.57
C ILE A 37 5.22 -7.14 7.85
N ALA A 38 4.30 -6.56 8.63
CA ALA A 38 3.06 -7.24 8.99
C ALA A 38 2.22 -7.68 7.77
N PRO A 39 1.87 -6.81 6.80
CA PRO A 39 1.07 -7.24 5.66
C PRO A 39 1.79 -8.26 4.76
N VAL A 40 3.11 -8.14 4.60
CA VAL A 40 3.89 -9.12 3.83
C VAL A 40 3.83 -10.50 4.49
N TYR A 41 4.10 -10.59 5.79
CA TYR A 41 4.07 -11.87 6.50
C TYR A 41 2.68 -12.48 6.60
N TRP A 42 1.62 -11.65 6.69
CA TRP A 42 0.24 -12.14 6.57
C TRP A 42 -0.03 -12.80 5.20
N ALA A 43 0.48 -12.19 4.13
CA ALA A 43 0.37 -12.75 2.80
C ALA A 43 1.15 -14.06 2.67
N LEU A 44 2.39 -14.11 3.16
CA LEU A 44 3.24 -15.31 3.14
C LEU A 44 2.61 -16.46 3.92
N GLU A 45 2.04 -16.19 5.11
CA GLU A 45 1.34 -17.19 5.91
C GLU A 45 0.11 -17.76 5.19
N MET A 46 -0.68 -16.90 4.55
CA MET A 46 -1.82 -17.35 3.73
C MET A 46 -1.36 -18.24 2.57
N ILE A 47 -0.32 -17.84 1.85
CA ILE A 47 0.23 -18.59 0.73
C ILE A 47 0.79 -19.93 1.21
N GLY A 48 1.49 -19.92 2.37
CA GLY A 48 2.01 -21.13 3.00
C GLY A 48 0.90 -22.17 3.28
N ARG A 49 -0.21 -21.75 3.85
CA ARG A 49 -1.36 -22.64 4.11
C ARG A 49 -1.98 -23.20 2.83
N ILE A 50 -2.08 -22.38 1.78
CA ILE A 50 -2.54 -22.86 0.47
C ILE A 50 -1.55 -23.89 -0.10
N ALA A 51 -0.25 -23.63 0.01
CA ALA A 51 0.79 -24.55 -0.45
C ALA A 51 0.75 -25.89 0.29
N GLU A 52 0.57 -25.88 1.61
CA GLU A 52 0.42 -27.07 2.47
C GLU A 52 -0.82 -27.89 2.10
N ASP A 53 -1.98 -27.24 1.94
CA ASP A 53 -3.21 -27.91 1.52
C ASP A 53 -3.04 -28.57 0.14
N ARG A 54 -2.46 -27.88 -0.81
CA ARG A 54 -2.17 -28.41 -2.14
C ARG A 54 -1.22 -29.62 -2.08
N ALA A 55 -0.16 -29.53 -1.27
CA ALA A 55 0.78 -30.63 -1.08
C ALA A 55 0.11 -31.86 -0.45
N ALA A 56 -0.74 -31.66 0.55
CA ALA A 56 -1.50 -32.74 1.17
C ALA A 56 -2.45 -33.46 0.20
N ARG A 57 -2.96 -32.75 -0.81
CA ARG A 57 -3.77 -33.30 -1.91
C ARG A 57 -2.93 -33.90 -3.05
N GLY A 58 -1.59 -33.92 -2.94
CA GLY A 58 -0.68 -34.42 -3.98
C GLY A 58 -0.55 -33.50 -5.20
N LEU A 59 -1.06 -32.26 -5.10
CA LEU A 59 -0.98 -31.26 -6.17
C LEU A 59 0.41 -30.62 -6.18
N LYS A 60 0.94 -30.43 -7.38
CA LYS A 60 2.25 -29.78 -7.61
C LYS A 60 2.04 -28.36 -8.11
N ARG A 61 2.67 -28.02 -9.22
CA ARG A 61 2.49 -26.71 -9.87
C ARG A 61 1.03 -26.53 -10.25
N TRP A 62 0.50 -25.35 -9.94
CA TRP A 62 -0.87 -24.96 -10.28
C TRP A 62 -1.09 -24.99 -11.81
N HIS A 63 -2.29 -25.45 -12.20
CA HIS A 63 -2.75 -25.46 -13.59
C HIS A 63 -4.04 -24.62 -13.71
N PRO A 64 -4.27 -23.92 -14.84
CA PRO A 64 -5.45 -23.06 -15.02
C PRO A 64 -6.79 -23.73 -14.76
N ASP A 65 -6.93 -25.01 -15.06
CA ASP A 65 -8.17 -25.79 -14.86
C ASP A 65 -8.54 -25.94 -13.36
N GLU A 66 -7.59 -25.72 -12.46
CA GLU A 66 -7.85 -25.77 -11.02
C GLU A 66 -8.55 -24.51 -10.49
N GLY A 67 -8.63 -23.44 -11.29
CA GLY A 67 -9.08 -22.13 -10.83
C GLY A 67 -8.07 -21.46 -9.90
N MET A 68 -8.23 -20.15 -9.67
CA MET A 68 -7.36 -19.40 -8.76
C MET A 68 -7.56 -19.86 -7.31
N GLN A 69 -6.47 -20.10 -6.61
CA GLN A 69 -6.47 -20.57 -5.23
C GLN A 69 -6.50 -19.41 -4.21
N GLY A 70 -6.06 -18.24 -4.63
CA GLY A 70 -6.09 -17.04 -3.78
C GLY A 70 -5.67 -15.78 -4.52
N ALA A 71 -5.93 -14.64 -3.88
CA ALA A 71 -5.45 -13.36 -4.34
C ALA A 71 -5.08 -12.45 -3.16
N VAL A 72 -3.97 -11.77 -3.27
CA VAL A 72 -3.49 -10.74 -2.34
C VAL A 72 -3.57 -9.39 -3.04
N VAL A 73 -4.17 -8.41 -2.38
CA VAL A 73 -4.13 -7.01 -2.81
C VAL A 73 -3.52 -6.19 -1.68
N PHE A 74 -2.28 -5.76 -1.86
CA PHE A 74 -1.66 -4.83 -0.91
C PHE A 74 -2.21 -3.42 -1.09
N ILE A 75 -2.37 -2.72 0.03
CA ILE A 75 -2.79 -1.33 0.02
C ILE A 75 -1.55 -0.43 -0.01
N GLY A 76 -1.19 0.00 -1.19
CA GLY A 76 -0.17 0.99 -1.46
C GLY A 76 -0.58 2.41 -1.06
N SER A 77 -0.12 3.38 -1.79
CA SER A 77 -0.49 4.80 -1.67
C SER A 77 0.15 5.60 -2.79
N VAL A 78 -0.43 6.72 -3.19
CA VAL A 78 0.25 7.74 -4.02
C VAL A 78 1.57 8.21 -3.41
N SER A 79 1.71 8.11 -2.08
CA SER A 79 2.95 8.46 -1.37
C SER A 79 4.12 7.50 -1.64
N SER A 80 3.91 6.36 -2.29
CA SER A 80 5.00 5.47 -2.73
C SER A 80 5.97 6.15 -3.70
N GLN A 81 5.47 7.13 -4.45
CA GLN A 81 6.29 7.96 -5.35
C GLN A 81 7.08 9.06 -4.62
N GLY A 82 6.96 9.14 -3.32
CA GLY A 82 7.52 10.17 -2.47
C GLY A 82 6.50 11.23 -2.07
N ASN A 83 6.52 11.61 -0.78
CA ASN A 83 5.73 12.72 -0.26
C ASN A 83 6.52 13.40 0.85
N ARG A 84 6.56 14.74 0.81
CA ARG A 84 7.31 15.53 1.78
C ARG A 84 6.86 15.24 3.21
N GLY A 85 7.82 14.93 4.08
CA GLY A 85 7.56 14.60 5.49
C GLY A 85 7.16 13.16 5.74
N GLN A 86 7.08 12.31 4.73
CA GLN A 86 6.59 10.93 4.85
C GLN A 86 7.67 9.87 4.55
N ILE A 87 8.93 10.13 4.93
CA ILE A 87 10.04 9.24 4.58
C ILE A 87 9.79 7.78 4.99
N SER A 88 9.29 7.51 6.19
CA SER A 88 9.00 6.15 6.64
C SER A 88 7.78 5.56 5.94
N TYR A 89 6.70 6.34 5.81
CA TYR A 89 5.47 5.91 5.15
C TYR A 89 5.69 5.62 3.66
N ALA A 90 6.30 6.57 2.93
CA ALA A 90 6.61 6.41 1.52
C ALA A 90 7.49 5.17 1.26
N SER A 91 8.55 4.99 2.07
CA SER A 91 9.42 3.82 1.98
C SER A 91 8.67 2.50 2.15
N THR A 92 7.71 2.43 3.09
CA THR A 92 6.93 1.20 3.28
C THR A 92 5.97 0.94 2.14
N LYS A 93 5.34 1.98 1.58
CA LYS A 93 4.40 1.84 0.47
C LYS A 93 5.10 1.45 -0.83
N ALA A 94 6.28 2.00 -1.10
CA ALA A 94 7.15 1.55 -2.19
C ALA A 94 7.67 0.11 -1.96
N GLY A 95 7.98 -0.25 -0.72
CA GLY A 95 8.40 -1.62 -0.38
C GLY A 95 7.35 -2.68 -0.69
N LEU A 96 6.05 -2.36 -0.57
CA LEU A 96 4.96 -3.27 -0.93
C LEU A 96 4.91 -3.56 -2.44
N GLU A 97 5.34 -2.64 -3.30
CA GLU A 97 5.42 -2.84 -4.75
C GLU A 97 6.43 -3.96 -5.08
N GLY A 98 7.64 -3.87 -4.52
CA GLY A 98 8.66 -4.90 -4.67
C GLY A 98 8.25 -6.25 -4.08
N ALA A 99 7.61 -6.25 -2.91
CA ALA A 99 7.08 -7.46 -2.30
C ALA A 99 6.00 -8.11 -3.18
N ALA A 100 5.03 -7.33 -3.67
CA ALA A 100 3.97 -7.83 -4.55
C ALA A 100 4.52 -8.41 -5.85
N ALA A 101 5.46 -7.70 -6.49
CA ALA A 101 6.09 -8.14 -7.73
C ALA A 101 6.84 -9.47 -7.57
N THR A 102 7.47 -9.70 -6.42
CA THR A 102 8.16 -10.95 -6.09
C THR A 102 7.16 -12.06 -5.78
N ILE A 103 6.22 -11.80 -4.86
CA ILE A 103 5.21 -12.79 -4.44
C ILE A 103 4.38 -13.26 -5.65
N MET A 104 4.01 -12.37 -6.57
CA MET A 104 3.25 -12.76 -7.77
C MET A 104 4.00 -13.81 -8.60
N LYS A 105 5.33 -13.68 -8.73
CA LYS A 105 6.14 -14.62 -9.51
C LYS A 105 6.28 -15.99 -8.82
N GLU A 106 6.41 -15.99 -7.50
CA GLU A 106 6.64 -17.19 -6.70
C GLU A 106 5.32 -17.91 -6.36
N ALA A 107 4.33 -17.16 -5.88
CA ALA A 107 3.05 -17.72 -5.41
C ALA A 107 2.16 -18.25 -6.55
N MET A 108 2.44 -17.85 -7.78
CA MET A 108 1.74 -18.39 -8.96
C MET A 108 1.98 -19.91 -9.15
N PHE A 109 3.07 -20.44 -8.58
CA PHE A 109 3.26 -21.89 -8.50
C PHE A 109 2.14 -22.59 -7.72
N HIS A 110 1.53 -21.89 -6.77
CA HIS A 110 0.43 -22.35 -5.94
C HIS A 110 -0.95 -21.83 -6.39
N GLY A 111 -1.01 -21.07 -7.50
CA GLY A 111 -2.24 -20.48 -8.01
C GLY A 111 -2.69 -19.24 -7.24
N VAL A 112 -1.77 -18.52 -6.59
CA VAL A 112 -2.06 -17.30 -5.85
C VAL A 112 -1.53 -16.09 -6.63
N ARG A 113 -2.40 -15.09 -6.81
CA ARG A 113 -2.05 -13.79 -7.41
C ARG A 113 -1.70 -12.78 -6.33
N CYS A 114 -0.84 -11.82 -6.67
CA CYS A 114 -0.52 -10.70 -5.82
C CYS A 114 -0.49 -9.41 -6.65
N SER A 115 -1.02 -8.33 -6.10
CA SER A 115 -1.08 -7.02 -6.75
C SER A 115 -1.11 -5.91 -5.69
N VAL A 116 -0.97 -4.66 -6.14
CA VAL A 116 -1.03 -3.47 -5.29
C VAL A 116 -2.12 -2.53 -5.81
N ILE A 117 -2.90 -1.95 -4.92
CA ILE A 117 -3.75 -0.79 -5.21
C ILE A 117 -3.12 0.45 -4.57
N HIS A 118 -3.06 1.56 -5.30
CA HIS A 118 -2.58 2.85 -4.81
C HIS A 118 -3.73 3.84 -4.66
N PRO A 119 -4.34 3.94 -3.47
CA PRO A 119 -5.32 4.97 -3.19
C PRO A 119 -4.68 6.35 -3.15
N GLY A 120 -5.40 7.34 -3.70
CA GLY A 120 -5.16 8.74 -3.41
C GLY A 120 -5.78 9.17 -2.09
N PHE A 121 -6.01 10.46 -1.94
CA PHE A 121 -6.62 11.01 -0.73
C PHE A 121 -8.08 10.59 -0.62
N THR A 122 -8.31 9.63 0.26
CA THR A 122 -9.61 9.00 0.52
C THR A 122 -10.23 9.60 1.78
N ASP A 123 -11.53 9.80 1.78
CA ASP A 123 -12.29 10.35 2.91
C ASP A 123 -12.32 9.37 4.09
N THR A 124 -11.28 9.42 4.90
CA THR A 124 -11.04 8.56 6.06
C THR A 124 -10.74 9.39 7.30
N PRO A 125 -10.86 8.82 8.51
CA PRO A 125 -10.43 9.51 9.73
C PRO A 125 -8.98 10.02 9.66
N MET A 126 -8.08 9.30 9.00
CA MET A 126 -6.68 9.70 8.83
C MET A 126 -6.54 11.00 8.02
N VAL A 127 -7.28 11.13 6.92
CA VAL A 127 -7.25 12.34 6.07
C VAL A 127 -8.01 13.49 6.76
N ARG A 128 -9.15 13.22 7.39
CA ARG A 128 -9.91 14.21 8.15
C ARG A 128 -9.10 14.81 9.32
N ALA A 129 -8.23 14.02 9.93
CA ALA A 129 -7.36 14.48 11.02
C ALA A 129 -6.32 15.54 10.57
N MET A 130 -6.07 15.67 9.27
CA MET A 130 -5.23 16.75 8.72
C MET A 130 -5.91 18.13 8.78
N GLY A 131 -7.23 18.17 8.99
CA GLY A 131 -8.06 19.37 8.94
C GLY A 131 -8.61 19.63 7.54
N MET A 132 -9.92 19.83 7.44
CA MET A 132 -10.61 19.98 6.14
C MET A 132 -10.19 21.26 5.39
N ASP A 133 -9.84 22.34 6.11
CA ASP A 133 -9.30 23.57 5.48
C ASP A 133 -7.95 23.30 4.81
N TYR A 134 -7.10 22.49 5.45
CA TYR A 134 -5.84 22.07 4.85
C TYR A 134 -6.08 21.21 3.60
N VAL A 135 -7.01 20.26 3.68
CA VAL A 135 -7.40 19.40 2.55
C VAL A 135 -7.92 20.24 1.39
N ALA A 136 -8.82 21.17 1.64
CA ALA A 136 -9.40 22.03 0.62
C ALA A 136 -8.34 22.91 -0.09
N LYS A 137 -7.35 23.40 0.67
CA LYS A 137 -6.32 24.29 0.16
C LYS A 137 -5.15 23.57 -0.52
N ASN A 138 -4.74 22.41 0.02
CA ASN A 138 -3.45 21.81 -0.34
C ASN A 138 -3.59 20.42 -1.00
N ILE A 139 -4.78 19.87 -1.07
CA ILE A 139 -5.03 18.54 -1.65
C ILE A 139 -6.00 18.62 -2.82
N LEU A 140 -7.21 19.10 -2.59
CA LEU A 140 -8.25 19.09 -3.63
C LEU A 140 -7.86 19.79 -4.93
N PRO A 141 -7.12 20.93 -4.92
CA PRO A 141 -6.69 21.58 -6.17
C PRO A 141 -5.78 20.74 -7.06
N TYR A 142 -5.15 19.71 -6.49
CA TYR A 142 -4.23 18.80 -7.18
C TYR A 142 -4.89 17.45 -7.55
N THR A 143 -6.18 17.30 -7.32
CA THR A 143 -6.96 16.15 -7.77
C THR A 143 -7.84 16.54 -8.95
N GLN A 144 -7.89 15.72 -10.01
CA GLN A 144 -8.75 16.03 -11.17
C GLN A 144 -10.23 16.00 -10.80
N LEU A 145 -10.64 15.16 -9.85
CA LEU A 145 -12.04 15.09 -9.40
C LEU A 145 -12.45 16.24 -8.47
N GLY A 146 -11.49 17.03 -7.95
CA GLY A 146 -11.77 18.16 -7.04
C GLY A 146 -12.45 17.76 -5.72
N ARG A 147 -12.40 16.48 -5.35
CA ARG A 147 -12.95 15.94 -4.11
C ARG A 147 -12.10 14.78 -3.58
N LEU A 148 -12.29 14.43 -2.31
CA LEU A 148 -11.76 13.19 -1.77
C LEU A 148 -12.42 11.98 -2.43
N ILE A 149 -11.67 10.88 -2.50
CA ILE A 149 -12.16 9.58 -2.95
C ILE A 149 -13.05 9.01 -1.84
N ARG A 150 -14.17 8.42 -2.20
CA ARG A 150 -15.00 7.70 -1.24
C ARG A 150 -14.38 6.33 -0.93
N PRO A 151 -14.43 5.84 0.32
CA PRO A 151 -13.94 4.51 0.65
C PRO A 151 -14.54 3.39 -0.20
N GLU A 152 -15.81 3.55 -0.62
CA GLU A 152 -16.52 2.60 -1.47
C GLU A 152 -15.87 2.49 -2.86
N GLU A 153 -15.36 3.59 -3.41
CA GLU A 153 -14.67 3.58 -4.72
C GLU A 153 -13.37 2.76 -4.66
N ILE A 154 -12.67 2.80 -3.53
CA ILE A 154 -11.50 1.94 -3.29
C ILE A 154 -11.93 0.48 -3.13
N ALA A 155 -13.00 0.22 -2.39
CA ALA A 155 -13.53 -1.13 -2.20
C ALA A 155 -13.98 -1.77 -3.52
N GLU A 156 -14.67 -1.03 -4.38
CA GLU A 156 -15.07 -1.47 -5.72
C GLU A 156 -13.85 -1.86 -6.59
N ALA A 157 -12.80 -1.03 -6.56
CA ALA A 157 -11.56 -1.32 -7.27
C ALA A 157 -10.87 -2.58 -6.73
N ILE A 158 -10.85 -2.80 -5.41
CA ILE A 158 -10.33 -4.02 -4.79
C ILE A 158 -11.17 -5.23 -5.24
N CYS A 159 -12.50 -5.12 -5.21
CA CYS A 159 -13.39 -6.20 -5.69
C CYS A 159 -13.11 -6.54 -7.16
N PHE A 160 -12.92 -5.54 -8.01
CA PHE A 160 -12.51 -5.75 -9.40
C PHE A 160 -11.17 -6.51 -9.51
N MET A 161 -10.15 -6.10 -8.73
CA MET A 161 -8.84 -6.77 -8.72
C MET A 161 -8.93 -8.23 -8.23
N LEU A 162 -9.83 -8.51 -7.30
CA LEU A 162 -10.04 -9.86 -6.78
C LEU A 162 -10.82 -10.73 -7.78
N ALA A 163 -11.87 -10.19 -8.40
CA ALA A 163 -12.76 -10.93 -9.29
C ALA A 163 -12.12 -11.22 -10.67
N ASN A 164 -11.30 -10.32 -11.19
CA ASN A 164 -10.70 -10.46 -12.51
C ASN A 164 -9.30 -11.08 -12.42
N SER A 165 -9.20 -12.36 -12.76
CA SER A 165 -7.94 -13.13 -12.68
C SER A 165 -6.84 -12.63 -13.62
N ALA A 166 -7.16 -11.84 -14.64
CA ALA A 166 -6.19 -11.26 -15.56
C ALA A 166 -5.52 -9.98 -15.01
N VAL A 167 -6.06 -9.39 -13.94
CA VAL A 167 -5.49 -8.18 -13.33
C VAL A 167 -4.25 -8.54 -12.53
N SER A 168 -3.15 -7.84 -12.79
CA SER A 168 -1.86 -7.99 -12.10
C SER A 168 -1.15 -6.64 -11.98
N GLY A 169 -0.07 -6.61 -11.20
CA GLY A 169 0.74 -5.41 -11.02
C GLY A 169 0.07 -4.38 -10.11
N GLU A 170 -0.01 -3.15 -10.56
CA GLU A 170 -0.42 -2.00 -9.76
C GLU A 170 -1.65 -1.33 -10.37
N LEU A 171 -2.60 -0.93 -9.50
CA LEU A 171 -3.77 -0.14 -9.89
C LEU A 171 -3.78 1.18 -9.11
N TRP A 172 -3.76 2.30 -9.83
CA TRP A 172 -3.85 3.63 -9.25
C TRP A 172 -5.31 4.07 -9.19
N VAL A 173 -5.79 4.35 -7.99
CA VAL A 173 -7.14 4.85 -7.70
C VAL A 173 -6.97 6.14 -6.92
N ASP A 174 -6.43 7.14 -7.59
CA ASP A 174 -5.87 8.35 -7.00
C ASP A 174 -6.64 9.63 -7.34
N ALA A 175 -7.75 9.50 -8.08
CA ALA A 175 -8.55 10.64 -8.55
C ALA A 175 -7.75 11.63 -9.42
N GLY A 176 -6.70 11.13 -10.12
CA GLY A 176 -5.80 11.96 -10.90
C GLY A 176 -4.95 12.89 -10.04
N TRP A 177 -4.50 12.41 -8.88
CA TRP A 177 -3.60 13.16 -8.00
C TRP A 177 -2.27 13.46 -8.70
N HIS A 178 -1.90 14.72 -8.69
CA HIS A 178 -0.59 15.21 -9.12
C HIS A 178 0.04 15.98 -7.98
N ALA A 179 1.08 15.40 -7.35
CA ALA A 179 1.80 16.08 -6.31
C ALA A 179 2.36 17.41 -6.85
N PRO A 180 2.22 18.51 -6.11
CA PRO A 180 2.89 19.76 -6.48
C PRO A 180 4.40 19.56 -6.50
N ALA A 181 5.06 20.16 -7.47
CA ALA A 181 6.52 20.11 -7.64
C ALA A 181 7.26 20.77 -6.47
#